data_49e8a58a8eafe322d5c8bcfd4a7750fa
#
_entry.id   49e8a58a8eafe322d5c8bcfd4a7750fa
#
_cell.length_a   1.000
_cell.length_b   1.000
_cell.length_c   1.000
_cell.angle_alpha   90.00
_cell.angle_beta   90.00
_cell.angle_gamma   90.00
#
_symmetry.space_group_name_H-M   'P 1'
#
loop_
_entity.id
_entity.type
_entity.pdbx_description
1 polymer ?
#
loop_
_entity_poly.entity_id
_entity_poly.type
_entity_poly.pdbx_seq_one_letter_code
_entity_poly.pdbx_strand_id
1 'polypeptide(L)'
;MALVIIGRTAGEDRDNVDAEGAYQLSKREIDMIEKVTSFFEKTAVLFNIGSIIDLSHPCLQACQAQMIVWQGGMVGGYGVADVLTGRVSPCGHLTDTIAKKIEDYPSSPYFGGEDKNFYVEDIYVGYRYFETVAKEEVLYPFGYGLSYTTFRDTCIDFPFVRISDARFRCR
;
A
#
# COMPACT_ATOMS: atom_id res chain seq x y z
N MET A 1 9.05 14.41 18.00
CA MET A 1 8.41 13.44 17.07
C MET A 1 6.99 13.90 16.82
N ALA A 2 6.54 13.82 15.59
CA ALA A 2 5.17 14.14 15.20
C ALA A 2 4.52 12.94 14.49
N LEU A 3 3.20 12.82 14.64
CA LEU A 3 2.38 11.88 13.88
C LEU A 3 1.39 12.69 13.04
N VAL A 4 1.37 12.42 11.75
CA VAL A 4 0.40 12.97 10.80
C VAL A 4 -0.53 11.84 10.41
N ILE A 5 -1.83 12.07 10.46
CA ILE A 5 -2.84 11.09 10.08
C ILE A 5 -3.56 11.60 8.84
N ILE A 6 -3.47 10.84 7.76
CA ILE A 6 -4.22 11.05 6.52
C ILE A 6 -5.39 10.07 6.52
N GLY A 7 -6.61 10.61 6.49
CA GLY A 7 -7.83 9.81 6.46
C GLY A 7 -8.54 9.91 5.13
N ARG A 8 -9.09 8.79 4.68
CA ARG A 8 -10.05 8.73 3.57
C ARG A 8 -11.26 7.94 4.04
N THR A 9 -12.45 8.44 3.72
CA THR A 9 -13.66 7.64 3.91
C THR A 9 -13.62 6.44 3.00
N ALA A 10 -14.04 5.28 3.51
CA ALA A 10 -14.29 4.14 2.66
C ALA A 10 -15.31 4.50 1.60
N GLY A 11 -14.95 4.28 0.35
CA GLY A 11 -15.86 4.51 -0.75
C GLY A 11 -16.46 3.20 -1.22
N GLU A 12 -17.26 2.53 -0.39
CA GLU A 12 -17.90 1.29 -0.80
C GLU A 12 -18.73 1.49 -2.08
N ASP A 13 -19.32 2.68 -2.24
CA ASP A 13 -20.11 3.07 -3.42
C ASP A 13 -19.35 4.03 -4.37
N ARG A 14 -18.06 4.18 -4.19
CA ARG A 14 -17.27 5.14 -4.99
C ARG A 14 -15.95 4.51 -5.38
N ASP A 15 -15.75 4.48 -6.66
CA ASP A 15 -14.46 4.14 -7.22
C ASP A 15 -13.41 5.21 -6.88
N ASN A 16 -12.15 4.79 -6.80
CA ASN A 16 -11.05 5.73 -6.64
C ASN A 16 -10.89 6.54 -7.92
N VAL A 17 -10.71 7.83 -7.76
CA VAL A 17 -10.52 8.76 -8.88
C VAL A 17 -9.20 9.50 -8.74
N ASP A 18 -8.56 9.79 -9.85
CA ASP A 18 -7.32 10.58 -9.87
C ASP A 18 -7.62 12.06 -9.61
N ALA A 19 -7.80 12.38 -8.34
CA ALA A 19 -8.13 13.73 -7.90
C ALA A 19 -7.57 14.01 -6.51
N GLU A 20 -7.39 15.30 -6.20
CA GLU A 20 -7.02 15.76 -4.86
C GLU A 20 -8.03 15.31 -3.80
N GLY A 21 -7.51 14.75 -2.72
CA GLY A 21 -8.33 14.24 -1.61
C GLY A 21 -8.98 12.88 -1.88
N ALA A 22 -8.80 12.29 -3.06
CA ALA A 22 -9.12 10.91 -3.40
C ALA A 22 -7.81 10.11 -3.54
N TYR A 23 -7.38 9.79 -4.76
CA TYR A 23 -6.09 9.13 -4.98
C TYR A 23 -4.91 10.05 -4.64
N GLN A 24 -4.95 11.30 -5.07
CA GLN A 24 -3.89 12.27 -4.79
C GLN A 24 -4.03 12.88 -3.39
N LEU A 25 -2.89 13.28 -2.80
CA LEU A 25 -2.91 14.13 -1.63
C LEU A 25 -3.48 15.50 -1.99
N SER A 26 -4.35 16.03 -1.15
CA SER A 26 -4.83 17.39 -1.32
C SER A 26 -3.72 18.39 -0.98
N LYS A 27 -3.82 19.60 -1.54
CA LYS A 27 -2.88 20.67 -1.22
C LYS A 27 -2.75 20.92 0.29
N ARG A 28 -3.87 20.83 1.04
CA ARG A 28 -3.86 21.02 2.50
C ARG A 28 -3.08 19.94 3.24
N GLU A 29 -3.16 18.71 2.77
CA GLU A 29 -2.40 17.58 3.34
C GLU A 29 -0.91 17.74 3.06
N ILE A 30 -0.55 18.13 1.85
CA ILE A 30 0.82 18.43 1.45
C ILE A 30 1.38 19.57 2.33
N ASP A 31 0.69 20.71 2.38
CA ASP A 31 1.09 21.87 3.19
C ASP A 31 1.25 21.49 4.68
N MET A 32 0.37 20.64 5.20
CA MET A 32 0.44 20.13 6.58
C MET A 32 1.67 19.27 6.79
N ILE A 33 1.94 18.29 5.91
CA ILE A 33 3.10 17.40 6.02
C ILE A 33 4.39 18.22 5.93
N GLU A 34 4.51 19.11 4.96
CA GLU A 34 5.68 19.97 4.79
C GLU A 34 5.92 20.85 6.00
N LYS A 35 4.86 21.45 6.55
CA LYS A 35 4.96 22.26 7.76
C LYS A 35 5.38 21.43 8.97
N VAL A 36 4.80 20.26 9.17
CA VAL A 36 5.15 19.39 10.31
C VAL A 36 6.59 18.92 10.21
N THR A 37 7.03 18.48 9.03
CA THR A 37 8.41 18.02 8.81
C THR A 37 9.44 19.14 8.96
N SER A 38 9.06 20.41 8.72
CA SER A 38 9.94 21.54 8.96
C SER A 38 10.17 21.85 10.45
N PHE A 39 9.26 21.44 11.34
CA PHE A 39 9.37 21.67 12.79
C PHE A 39 9.84 20.44 13.57
N PHE A 40 9.62 19.25 13.05
CA PHE A 40 9.89 18.00 13.76
C PHE A 40 10.88 17.14 12.98
N GLU A 41 12.03 16.88 13.55
CA GLU A 41 13.06 16.01 12.98
C GLU A 41 12.55 14.59 12.71
N LYS A 42 11.64 14.09 13.54
CA LYS A 42 11.04 12.76 13.40
C LYS A 42 9.54 12.89 13.17
N THR A 43 9.12 12.59 11.97
CA THR A 43 7.70 12.61 11.57
C THR A 43 7.33 11.26 10.97
N ALA A 44 6.22 10.69 11.44
CA ALA A 44 5.60 9.52 10.85
C ALA A 44 4.23 9.87 10.28
N VAL A 45 3.90 9.33 9.11
CA VAL A 45 2.59 9.49 8.47
C VAL A 45 1.83 8.16 8.56
N LEU A 46 0.61 8.24 9.05
CA LEU A 46 -0.32 7.12 9.13
C LEU A 46 -1.45 7.33 8.11
N PHE A 47 -1.68 6.32 7.29
CA PHE A 47 -2.74 6.32 6.29
C PHE A 47 -3.90 5.46 6.77
N ASN A 48 -4.97 6.10 7.25
CA ASN A 48 -6.24 5.45 7.58
C ASN A 48 -7.17 5.56 6.37
N ILE A 49 -7.04 4.62 5.47
CA ILE A 49 -7.62 4.65 4.13
C ILE A 49 -8.26 3.32 3.79
N GLY A 50 -9.27 3.32 2.92
CA GLY A 50 -9.93 2.09 2.43
C GLY A 50 -9.48 1.65 1.05
N SER A 51 -8.78 2.51 0.32
CA SER A 51 -8.21 2.25 -1.00
C SER A 51 -6.79 2.79 -1.06
N ILE A 52 -6.03 2.38 -2.08
CA ILE A 52 -4.69 2.93 -2.32
C ILE A 52 -4.76 4.42 -2.65
N ILE A 53 -3.72 5.14 -2.27
CA ILE A 53 -3.50 6.55 -2.62
C ILE A 53 -2.11 6.74 -3.20
N ASP A 54 -1.87 7.91 -3.78
CA ASP A 54 -0.53 8.28 -4.26
C ASP A 54 0.45 8.41 -3.09
N LEU A 55 1.43 7.50 -3.06
CA LEU A 55 2.54 7.53 -2.10
C LEU A 55 3.84 8.05 -2.72
N SER A 56 3.81 8.51 -3.98
CA SER A 56 4.98 8.99 -4.70
C SER A 56 5.34 10.45 -4.38
N HIS A 57 4.41 11.21 -3.78
CA HIS A 57 4.61 12.64 -3.57
C HIS A 57 5.85 12.95 -2.72
N PRO A 58 6.70 13.92 -3.14
CA PRO A 58 7.97 14.21 -2.47
C PRO A 58 7.85 14.58 -0.98
N CYS A 59 6.75 15.18 -0.53
CA CYS A 59 6.56 15.52 0.88
C CYS A 59 6.60 14.29 1.79
N LEU A 60 6.20 13.11 1.29
CA LEU A 60 6.24 11.86 2.03
C LEU A 60 7.68 11.34 2.19
N GLN A 61 8.58 11.67 1.27
CA GLN A 61 10.00 11.30 1.37
C GLN A 61 10.73 12.05 2.50
N ALA A 62 10.20 13.18 2.93
CA ALA A 62 10.71 13.92 4.08
C ALA A 62 10.34 13.27 5.43
N CYS A 63 9.39 12.34 5.43
CA CYS A 63 8.94 11.62 6.62
C CYS A 63 9.82 10.40 6.88
N GLN A 64 10.15 10.14 8.17
CA GLN A 64 11.02 9.04 8.56
C GLN A 64 10.32 7.70 8.57
N ALA A 65 8.99 7.70 8.66
CA ALA A 65 8.18 6.48 8.62
C ALA A 65 6.82 6.73 7.97
N GLN A 66 6.33 5.73 7.27
CA GLN A 66 5.00 5.68 6.71
C GLN A 66 4.35 4.36 7.12
N MET A 67 3.06 4.42 7.51
CA MET A 67 2.30 3.25 7.92
C MET A 67 0.91 3.30 7.30
N ILE A 68 0.55 2.27 6.55
CA ILE A 68 -0.83 2.07 6.10
C ILE A 68 -1.55 1.27 7.18
N VAL A 69 -2.54 1.89 7.81
CA VAL A 69 -3.31 1.26 8.89
C VAL A 69 -4.67 0.75 8.41
N TRP A 70 -4.99 1.02 7.13
CA TRP A 70 -6.28 0.67 6.54
C TRP A 70 -7.45 1.14 7.41
N GLN A 71 -8.50 0.33 7.50
CA GLN A 71 -9.70 0.59 8.28
C GLN A 71 -9.76 -0.37 9.47
N GLY A 72 -9.17 0.04 10.58
CA GLY A 72 -8.94 -0.82 11.75
C GLY A 72 -10.19 -1.15 12.60
N GLY A 73 -11.39 -0.67 12.24
CA GLY A 73 -12.60 -0.87 13.02
C GLY A 73 -12.58 -0.15 14.37
N MET A 74 -13.53 -0.51 15.26
CA MET A 74 -13.77 0.20 16.52
C MET A 74 -12.57 0.23 17.48
N VAL A 75 -11.77 -0.82 17.49
CA VAL A 75 -10.60 -0.95 18.40
C VAL A 75 -9.26 -0.84 17.67
N GLY A 76 -9.26 -0.52 16.39
CA GLY A 76 -8.06 -0.45 15.56
C GLY A 76 -7.00 0.51 16.09
N GLY A 77 -7.42 1.59 16.74
CA GLY A 77 -6.50 2.54 17.37
C GLY A 77 -5.57 1.93 18.43
N TYR A 78 -6.01 0.90 19.14
CA TYR A 78 -5.13 0.19 20.11
C TYR A 78 -4.02 -0.56 19.38
N GLY A 79 -4.34 -1.28 18.29
CA GLY A 79 -3.33 -1.97 17.49
C GLY A 79 -2.30 -1.02 16.89
N VAL A 80 -2.75 0.11 16.38
CA VAL A 80 -1.87 1.18 15.87
C VAL A 80 -0.96 1.71 16.97
N ALA A 81 -1.51 2.00 18.15
CA ALA A 81 -0.73 2.47 19.29
C ALA A 81 0.30 1.44 19.77
N ASP A 82 -0.06 0.16 19.80
CA ASP A 82 0.84 -0.93 20.19
C ASP A 82 2.04 -1.04 19.22
N VAL A 83 1.81 -0.90 17.91
CA VAL A 83 2.88 -0.87 16.91
C VAL A 83 3.73 0.39 17.06
N LEU A 84 3.13 1.58 17.13
CA LEU A 84 3.86 2.85 17.22
C LEU A 84 4.72 2.98 18.48
N THR A 85 4.29 2.36 19.58
CA THR A 85 5.04 2.35 20.84
C THR A 85 6.07 1.22 20.94
N GLY A 86 6.14 0.36 19.92
CA GLY A 86 7.03 -0.80 19.91
C GLY A 86 6.60 -1.93 20.85
N ARG A 87 5.37 -1.88 21.37
CA ARG A 87 4.80 -2.94 22.20
C ARG A 87 4.56 -4.22 21.41
N VAL A 88 4.20 -4.04 20.13
CA VAL A 88 4.03 -5.13 19.17
C VAL A 88 4.87 -4.79 17.92
N SER A 89 5.60 -5.75 17.43
CA SER A 89 6.33 -5.61 16.16
C SER A 89 5.36 -5.68 14.98
N PRO A 90 5.44 -4.77 14.00
CA PRO A 90 4.61 -4.85 12.82
C PRO A 90 4.94 -6.13 12.03
N CYS A 91 3.90 -6.81 11.56
CA CYS A 91 4.00 -8.03 10.74
C CYS A 91 3.09 -7.99 9.52
N GLY A 92 2.38 -6.87 9.32
CA GLY A 92 1.53 -6.67 8.15
C GLY A 92 2.33 -6.43 6.88
N HIS A 93 1.80 -6.93 5.75
CA HIS A 93 2.37 -6.74 4.43
C HIS A 93 1.30 -6.17 3.50
N LEU A 94 1.72 -5.42 2.48
CA LEU A 94 0.80 -4.87 1.50
C LEU A 94 0.05 -5.98 0.75
N THR A 95 -1.24 -5.83 0.66
CA THR A 95 -2.13 -6.70 -0.13
C THR A 95 -2.27 -6.26 -1.57
N ASP A 96 -1.67 -5.11 -1.90
CA ASP A 96 -1.70 -4.48 -3.20
C ASP A 96 -0.30 -4.05 -3.64
N THR A 97 -0.08 -3.99 -4.95
CA THR A 97 1.07 -3.31 -5.52
C THR A 97 0.76 -1.82 -5.58
N ILE A 98 1.64 -0.99 -5.04
CA ILE A 98 1.55 0.46 -5.17
C ILE A 98 2.41 0.88 -6.34
N ALA A 99 1.78 1.34 -7.42
CA ALA A 99 2.46 1.87 -8.58
C ALA A 99 2.89 3.33 -8.35
N LYS A 100 3.79 3.83 -9.19
CA LYS A 100 4.26 5.22 -9.14
C LYS A 100 3.16 6.21 -9.54
N LYS A 101 2.25 5.78 -10.43
CA LYS A 101 1.14 6.60 -10.92
C LYS A 101 -0.10 5.73 -11.11
N ILE A 102 -1.27 6.35 -11.11
CA ILE A 102 -2.53 5.65 -11.33
C ILE A 102 -2.63 5.10 -12.76
N GLU A 103 -2.02 5.78 -13.73
CA GLU A 103 -2.00 5.34 -15.12
C GLU A 103 -1.16 4.09 -15.37
N ASP A 104 -0.29 3.73 -14.44
CA ASP A 104 0.54 2.53 -14.54
C ASP A 104 -0.26 1.24 -14.29
N TYR A 105 -1.48 1.36 -13.75
CA TYR A 105 -2.39 0.22 -13.60
C TYR A 105 -3.06 -0.09 -14.94
N PRO A 106 -3.00 -1.34 -15.42
CA PRO A 106 -3.47 -1.70 -16.76
C PRO A 106 -4.97 -1.48 -16.97
N SER A 107 -5.76 -1.46 -15.90
CA SER A 107 -7.19 -1.16 -15.95
C SER A 107 -7.52 0.32 -16.10
N SER A 108 -6.62 1.22 -15.72
CA SER A 108 -6.90 2.68 -15.68
C SER A 108 -7.50 3.25 -16.96
N PRO A 109 -7.00 2.96 -18.17
CA PRO A 109 -7.57 3.51 -19.40
C PRO A 109 -8.93 2.93 -19.78
N TYR A 110 -9.38 1.87 -19.11
CA TYR A 110 -10.62 1.14 -19.45
C TYR A 110 -11.64 1.19 -18.31
N PHE A 111 -11.32 1.90 -17.26
CA PHE A 111 -12.14 1.99 -16.05
C PHE A 111 -13.30 2.97 -16.23
N GLY A 112 -14.47 2.63 -15.67
CA GLY A 112 -15.62 3.54 -15.62
C GLY A 112 -16.39 3.70 -16.93
N GLY A 113 -16.32 2.74 -17.85
CA GLY A 113 -17.13 2.74 -19.07
C GLY A 113 -18.64 2.56 -18.78
N GLU A 114 -19.49 3.46 -19.31
CA GLU A 114 -20.95 3.38 -19.12
C GLU A 114 -21.58 2.24 -19.94
N ASP A 115 -21.11 2.03 -21.17
CA ASP A 115 -21.71 1.06 -22.08
C ASP A 115 -21.00 -0.31 -22.09
N LYS A 116 -19.70 -0.33 -21.83
CA LYS A 116 -18.87 -1.54 -21.95
C LYS A 116 -17.75 -1.54 -20.92
N ASN A 117 -17.50 -2.70 -20.32
CA ASN A 117 -16.34 -2.99 -19.51
C ASN A 117 -15.39 -3.91 -20.27
N PHE A 118 -14.09 -3.61 -20.19
CA PHE A 118 -13.05 -4.40 -20.82
C PHE A 118 -12.19 -5.06 -19.75
N TYR A 119 -12.15 -6.38 -19.75
CA TYR A 119 -11.29 -7.18 -18.86
C TYR A 119 -9.90 -7.33 -19.51
N VAL A 120 -9.14 -6.25 -19.56
CA VAL A 120 -7.85 -6.19 -20.27
C VAL A 120 -6.72 -6.88 -19.53
N GLU A 121 -6.89 -7.10 -18.23
CA GLU A 121 -5.85 -7.68 -17.38
C GLU A 121 -5.73 -9.19 -17.52
N ASP A 122 -6.83 -9.88 -17.88
CA ASP A 122 -6.90 -11.34 -17.99
C ASP A 122 -6.28 -12.02 -16.75
N ILE A 123 -5.27 -12.87 -16.91
CA ILE A 123 -4.55 -13.51 -15.81
C ILE A 123 -3.57 -12.57 -15.09
N TYR A 124 -3.29 -11.41 -15.66
CA TYR A 124 -2.34 -10.42 -15.14
C TYR A 124 -3.00 -9.40 -14.22
N VAL A 125 -3.89 -9.83 -13.34
CA VAL A 125 -4.52 -8.95 -12.36
C VAL A 125 -3.55 -8.59 -11.23
N GLY A 126 -3.49 -7.32 -10.89
CA GLY A 126 -2.72 -6.79 -9.75
C GLY A 126 -1.21 -7.07 -9.87
N TYR A 127 -0.61 -7.64 -8.81
CA TYR A 127 0.83 -7.87 -8.76
C TYR A 127 1.37 -8.74 -9.91
N ARG A 128 0.56 -9.61 -10.51
CA ARG A 128 0.99 -10.45 -11.63
C ARG A 128 1.37 -9.62 -12.85
N TYR A 129 0.65 -8.53 -13.10
CA TYR A 129 0.99 -7.60 -14.16
C TYR A 129 2.34 -6.94 -13.88
N PHE A 130 2.48 -6.35 -12.72
CA PHE A 130 3.69 -5.63 -12.36
C PHE A 130 4.92 -6.53 -12.32
N GLU A 131 4.82 -7.73 -11.74
CA GLU A 131 5.94 -8.67 -11.69
C GLU A 131 6.37 -9.22 -13.05
N THR A 132 5.49 -9.18 -14.04
CA THR A 132 5.74 -9.76 -15.36
C THR A 132 6.08 -8.71 -16.41
N VAL A 133 5.35 -7.58 -16.42
CA VAL A 133 5.34 -6.62 -17.53
C VAL A 133 5.90 -5.26 -17.13
N ALA A 134 5.60 -4.78 -15.93
CA ALA A 134 5.81 -3.38 -15.55
C ALA A 134 6.53 -3.23 -14.18
N LYS A 135 7.59 -3.98 -13.95
CA LYS A 135 8.38 -3.94 -12.70
C LYS A 135 8.92 -2.55 -12.38
N GLU A 136 9.29 -1.82 -13.41
CA GLU A 136 9.88 -0.48 -13.27
C GLU A 136 8.88 0.56 -12.77
N GLU A 137 7.58 0.28 -12.88
CA GLU A 137 6.52 1.20 -12.46
C GLU A 137 6.09 0.97 -11.00
N VAL A 138 6.70 0.02 -10.31
CA VAL A 138 6.37 -0.31 -8.92
C VAL A 138 7.07 0.65 -7.97
N LEU A 139 6.30 1.26 -7.07
CA LEU A 139 6.80 2.01 -5.93
C LEU A 139 6.97 1.10 -4.70
N TYR A 140 5.93 0.34 -4.36
CA TYR A 140 5.97 -0.70 -3.33
C TYR A 140 5.32 -1.98 -3.87
N PRO A 141 6.04 -3.11 -3.88
CA PRO A 141 5.51 -4.36 -4.41
C PRO A 141 4.45 -4.98 -3.49
N PHE A 142 3.61 -5.83 -4.05
CA PHE A 142 2.75 -6.71 -3.28
C PHE A 142 3.58 -7.50 -2.25
N GLY A 143 3.08 -7.59 -1.03
CA GLY A 143 3.79 -8.26 0.05
C GLY A 143 4.89 -7.42 0.70
N TYR A 144 5.08 -6.16 0.31
CA TYR A 144 6.02 -5.27 0.99
C TYR A 144 5.59 -4.98 2.42
N GLY A 145 6.53 -5.02 3.34
CA GLY A 145 6.34 -4.64 4.72
C GLY A 145 7.65 -4.62 5.48
N LEU A 146 7.75 -3.73 6.46
CA LEU A 146 8.89 -3.63 7.36
C LEU A 146 8.48 -4.10 8.76
N SER A 147 9.43 -4.60 9.51
CA SER A 147 9.24 -5.03 10.90
C SER A 147 10.34 -4.45 11.78
N TYR A 148 10.12 -4.46 13.09
CA TYR A 148 11.18 -4.12 14.06
C TYR A 148 12.15 -5.28 14.30
N THR A 149 11.90 -6.43 13.70
CA THR A 149 12.76 -7.60 13.74
C THR A 149 13.00 -8.13 12.33
N THR A 150 13.91 -9.06 12.20
CA THR A 150 14.19 -9.77 10.96
C THR A 150 13.62 -11.18 11.02
N PHE A 151 13.06 -11.65 9.91
CA PHE A 151 12.57 -13.01 9.76
C PHE A 151 13.48 -13.76 8.81
N ARG A 152 13.69 -15.04 9.09
CA ARG A 152 14.36 -15.95 8.19
C ARG A 152 13.45 -17.14 7.93
N ASP A 153 12.87 -17.17 6.76
CA ASP A 153 12.05 -18.27 6.33
C ASP A 153 12.94 -19.43 5.86
N THR A 154 12.68 -20.62 6.38
CA THR A 154 13.34 -21.84 5.96
C THR A 154 12.28 -22.78 5.45
N CYS A 155 12.41 -23.23 4.20
CA CYS A 155 11.56 -24.27 3.68
C CYS A 155 11.93 -25.59 4.38
N ILE A 156 11.01 -26.13 5.16
CA ILE A 156 11.12 -27.49 5.69
C ILE A 156 10.57 -28.40 4.61
N ASP A 157 11.32 -29.44 4.23
CA ASP A 157 10.86 -30.43 3.24
C ASP A 157 9.54 -31.05 3.70
N PHE A 158 8.47 -30.72 3.00
CA PHE A 158 7.21 -31.45 3.13
C PHE A 158 7.28 -32.68 2.23
N PRO A 159 6.75 -33.83 2.69
CA PRO A 159 6.58 -34.97 1.82
C PRO A 159 5.65 -34.59 0.68
N PHE A 160 6.20 -34.44 -0.52
CA PHE A 160 5.48 -34.00 -1.69
C PHE A 160 4.39 -34.97 -2.10
N VAL A 161 3.15 -34.50 -2.10
CA VAL A 161 2.16 -35.05 -3.04
C VAL A 161 2.53 -34.48 -4.41
N ARG A 162 3.02 -35.31 -5.31
CA ARG A 162 3.28 -34.95 -6.71
C ARG A 162 1.95 -34.53 -7.35
N ILE A 163 1.71 -33.28 -7.45
CA ILE A 163 0.78 -32.75 -8.44
C ILE A 163 1.68 -32.41 -9.63
N SER A 164 1.68 -33.25 -10.63
CA SER A 164 2.31 -33.11 -11.96
C SER A 164 3.38 -31.99 -12.05
N ASP A 165 4.63 -32.36 -11.89
CA ASP A 165 5.86 -31.61 -12.25
C ASP A 165 6.02 -30.12 -11.78
N ALA A 166 5.11 -29.58 -11.02
CA ALA A 166 5.23 -28.25 -10.45
C ALA A 166 5.99 -28.32 -9.12
N ARG A 167 7.27 -28.00 -9.15
CA ARG A 167 8.08 -27.79 -7.93
C ARG A 167 7.88 -26.37 -7.45
N PHE A 168 7.10 -26.18 -6.40
CA PHE A 168 7.12 -24.91 -5.66
C PHE A 168 8.39 -24.86 -4.80
N ARG A 169 9.27 -23.92 -5.09
CA ARG A 169 10.38 -23.56 -4.20
C ARG A 169 10.02 -22.22 -3.57
N CYS A 170 9.75 -22.20 -2.27
CA CYS A 170 9.86 -20.98 -1.49
C CYS A 170 11.35 -20.66 -1.29
N ARG A 171 11.73 -19.44 -1.60
CA ARG A 171 13.05 -18.88 -1.26
C ARG A 171 12.90 -17.87 -0.15
#